data_c3af3a2d94135729783f880b3706ba00
#
_entry.id   c3af3a2d94135729783f880b3706ba00
#
_cell.length_a   1.000
_cell.length_b   1.000
_cell.length_c   1.000
_cell.angle_alpha   90.00
_cell.angle_beta   90.00
_cell.angle_gamma   90.00
#
_symmetry.space_group_name_H-M   'P 1'
#
loop_
_entity.id
_entity.type
_entity.pdbx_description
1 polymer ?
#
loop_
_entity_poly.entity_id
_entity_poly.type
_entity_poly.pdbx_seq_one_letter_code
_entity_poly.pdbx_strand_id
1 'polypeptide(L)'
;YFSKLQEEPYRIEILRPDNLIAGTSLTPTTKDENPDDNFSTDTYTVGRYFEVTDHPIMYAKPDTTSFDVQGMKVLLDVYSPTGKFSAQDIKPGIEKMISAQKKFLGDINDTEKYAILLYLSDLQKKDARGFGALEHHTSTTVVLPETMQKAQLDESMKDVVSHEFFHIVTPLSVHSNEIHYFDYNDPKMSQHLWMYEGVTEYFANLFQINQGLISNQDFYDRMSEKIASSMNFDDTVPFTVMSENILTDQYKDSYYNVYQKGALIGMALDIRLRELSDGKIGILDLMKKLSKKYGKDKPFNDEDLIGDIVALTYPEIQSFFDQYVTGETPIPYNQFFAKVGLEEKSSMINTGYFLNGQVPYIDGDPASGELFFRKGIGFNTFLEKLGVEGGDIIKTVNGTEYTIKNVYGLITSSQSWEEGSDIEIVVDRDGEEITLTAKASQPQVEETSITEMELPADSPKVKLREAWLKN
;
A
#
# COMPACT_ATOMS: atom_id res chain seq x y z
N TYR A 1 25.84 -18.47 -2.04
CA TYR A 1 26.12 -17.40 -3.00
C TYR A 1 27.61 -17.09 -3.06
N PHE A 2 28.17 -17.12 -4.27
CA PHE A 2 29.55 -16.73 -4.53
C PHE A 2 29.55 -15.55 -5.51
N SER A 3 29.98 -14.37 -5.07
CA SER A 3 29.95 -13.13 -5.86
C SER A 3 30.66 -13.24 -7.22
N LYS A 4 31.63 -14.15 -7.36
CA LYS A 4 32.33 -14.42 -8.62
C LYS A 4 31.52 -15.21 -9.66
N LEU A 5 30.38 -15.81 -9.26
CA LEU A 5 29.52 -16.62 -10.12
C LEU A 5 28.17 -15.95 -10.40
N GLN A 6 27.98 -14.72 -9.98
CA GLN A 6 26.69 -14.04 -10.11
C GLN A 6 26.23 -13.84 -11.56
N GLU A 7 27.18 -13.70 -12.50
CA GLU A 7 26.89 -13.50 -13.93
C GLU A 7 26.97 -14.81 -14.75
N GLU A 8 27.17 -15.95 -14.09
CA GLU A 8 27.19 -17.25 -14.75
C GLU A 8 25.77 -17.81 -14.87
N PRO A 9 25.47 -18.60 -15.93
CA PRO A 9 24.18 -19.24 -16.08
C PRO A 9 23.98 -20.37 -15.05
N TYR A 10 22.73 -20.49 -14.57
CA TYR A 10 22.34 -21.52 -13.62
C TYR A 10 21.36 -22.52 -14.24
N ARG A 11 21.58 -23.79 -13.95
CA ARG A 11 20.63 -24.87 -14.18
C ARG A 11 20.11 -25.35 -12.85
N ILE A 12 18.78 -25.31 -12.67
CA ILE A 12 18.08 -25.68 -11.44
C ILE A 12 17.30 -26.94 -11.74
N GLU A 13 17.57 -28.02 -11.01
CA GLU A 13 16.83 -29.28 -11.10
C GLU A 13 16.11 -29.52 -9.77
N ILE A 14 14.79 -29.69 -9.84
CA ILE A 14 13.94 -29.93 -8.68
C ILE A 14 13.20 -31.25 -8.86
N LEU A 15 13.56 -32.22 -8.02
CA LEU A 15 12.83 -33.48 -7.91
C LEU A 15 11.59 -33.25 -7.03
N ARG A 16 10.43 -33.51 -7.56
CA ARG A 16 9.15 -33.30 -6.89
C ARG A 16 8.24 -34.53 -6.95
N PRO A 17 7.36 -34.74 -5.96
CA PRO A 17 6.23 -35.66 -6.08
C PRO A 17 5.32 -35.29 -7.25
N ASP A 18 4.77 -36.27 -7.98
CA ASP A 18 3.94 -36.01 -9.16
C ASP A 18 2.64 -35.25 -8.87
N ASN A 19 2.13 -35.36 -7.63
CA ASN A 19 0.94 -34.65 -7.18
C ASN A 19 1.18 -33.17 -6.81
N LEU A 20 2.41 -32.66 -6.92
CA LEU A 20 2.74 -31.25 -6.75
C LEU A 20 3.11 -30.65 -8.09
N ILE A 21 2.60 -29.47 -8.37
CA ILE A 21 2.87 -28.71 -9.60
C ILE A 21 3.53 -27.38 -9.24
N ALA A 22 4.45 -26.94 -10.09
CA ALA A 22 5.13 -25.66 -9.92
C ALA A 22 4.22 -24.50 -10.36
N GLY A 23 3.93 -23.58 -9.45
CA GLY A 23 3.51 -22.21 -9.74
C GLY A 23 4.75 -21.35 -9.85
N THR A 24 5.03 -20.79 -11.02
CA THR A 24 6.19 -19.93 -11.28
C THR A 24 6.06 -19.21 -12.61
N SER A 25 6.74 -18.09 -12.76
CA SER A 25 6.89 -17.42 -14.05
C SER A 25 7.90 -18.11 -14.97
N LEU A 26 8.79 -18.96 -14.45
CA LEU A 26 9.71 -19.75 -15.26
C LEU A 26 8.97 -20.77 -16.13
N THR A 27 9.61 -21.12 -17.24
CA THR A 27 9.18 -22.23 -18.09
C THR A 27 10.20 -23.35 -17.94
N PRO A 28 9.81 -24.55 -17.54
CA PRO A 28 10.74 -25.67 -17.46
C PRO A 28 11.30 -26.01 -18.83
N THR A 29 12.61 -26.17 -18.92
CA THR A 29 13.32 -26.54 -20.16
C THR A 29 13.15 -28.03 -20.48
N THR A 30 13.05 -28.85 -19.43
CA THR A 30 12.71 -30.27 -19.53
C THR A 30 11.82 -30.66 -18.38
N LYS A 31 10.90 -31.59 -18.64
CA LYS A 31 10.14 -32.33 -17.62
C LYS A 31 10.46 -33.80 -17.83
N ASP A 32 11.09 -34.40 -16.86
CA ASP A 32 11.36 -35.83 -16.88
C ASP A 32 10.34 -36.50 -15.94
N GLU A 33 9.37 -37.15 -16.56
CA GLU A 33 8.31 -37.90 -15.87
C GLU A 33 8.72 -39.36 -15.84
N ASN A 34 9.00 -39.88 -14.66
CA ASN A 34 9.26 -41.31 -14.47
C ASN A 34 7.98 -42.01 -13.98
N PRO A 35 7.25 -42.72 -14.84
CA PRO A 35 5.96 -43.33 -14.48
C PRO A 35 6.01 -44.37 -13.36
N ASP A 36 7.21 -44.89 -13.07
CA ASP A 36 7.41 -45.97 -12.09
C ASP A 36 7.75 -45.44 -10.68
N ASP A 37 7.98 -44.14 -10.50
CA ASP A 37 8.61 -43.61 -9.28
C ASP A 37 7.73 -42.65 -8.44
N ASN A 38 6.57 -42.23 -8.95
CA ASN A 38 5.73 -41.16 -8.36
C ASN A 38 6.47 -39.83 -8.12
N PHE A 39 7.59 -39.61 -8.81
CA PHE A 39 8.39 -38.39 -8.76
C PHE A 39 8.76 -37.94 -10.19
N SER A 40 8.75 -36.64 -10.39
CA SER A 40 9.16 -36.00 -11.62
C SER A 40 10.24 -34.97 -11.35
N THR A 41 11.10 -34.69 -12.35
CA THR A 41 12.11 -33.65 -12.27
C THR A 41 11.75 -32.50 -13.18
N ASP A 42 11.63 -31.30 -12.60
CA ASP A 42 11.52 -30.06 -13.36
C ASP A 42 12.90 -29.42 -13.48
N THR A 43 13.31 -29.07 -14.69
CA THR A 43 14.60 -28.40 -14.95
C THR A 43 14.34 -26.99 -15.48
N TYR A 44 14.99 -26.00 -14.86
CA TYR A 44 14.95 -24.61 -15.29
C TYR A 44 16.38 -24.14 -15.62
N THR A 45 16.49 -23.21 -16.56
CA THR A 45 17.76 -22.56 -16.91
C THR A 45 17.55 -21.07 -16.89
N VAL A 46 18.44 -20.35 -16.17
CA VAL A 46 18.43 -18.90 -16.04
C VAL A 46 19.81 -18.33 -16.34
N GLY A 47 19.89 -17.09 -16.79
CA GLY A 47 21.11 -16.50 -17.32
C GLY A 47 22.13 -16.08 -16.26
N ARG A 48 21.67 -15.72 -15.04
CA ARG A 48 22.53 -15.26 -13.94
C ARG A 48 21.87 -15.52 -12.58
N TYR A 49 22.65 -15.34 -11.50
CA TYR A 49 22.18 -15.62 -10.13
C TYR A 49 20.96 -14.77 -9.73
N PHE A 50 20.89 -13.51 -10.14
CA PHE A 50 19.75 -12.66 -9.93
C PHE A 50 18.44 -13.34 -10.34
N GLU A 51 18.40 -13.98 -11.51
CA GLU A 51 17.21 -14.66 -12.00
C GLU A 51 16.85 -15.92 -11.19
N VAL A 52 17.81 -16.52 -10.44
CA VAL A 52 17.53 -17.60 -9.50
C VAL A 52 16.69 -17.09 -8.32
N THR A 53 17.01 -15.90 -7.83
CA THR A 53 16.33 -15.28 -6.70
C THR A 53 15.04 -14.57 -7.08
N ASP A 54 14.97 -14.06 -8.32
CA ASP A 54 13.85 -13.28 -8.84
C ASP A 54 12.67 -14.13 -9.39
N HIS A 55 12.83 -15.44 -9.42
CA HIS A 55 11.75 -16.34 -9.89
C HIS A 55 11.37 -17.35 -8.82
N PRO A 56 10.51 -16.98 -7.88
CA PRO A 56 10.01 -17.92 -6.87
C PRO A 56 9.27 -19.08 -7.51
N ILE A 57 9.36 -20.24 -6.89
CA ILE A 57 8.67 -21.45 -7.32
C ILE A 57 7.87 -22.00 -6.15
N MET A 58 6.55 -22.01 -6.27
CA MET A 58 5.65 -22.60 -5.28
C MET A 58 5.21 -23.99 -5.78
N TYR A 59 5.62 -25.04 -5.09
CA TYR A 59 5.14 -26.39 -5.34
C TYR A 59 3.95 -26.71 -4.46
N ALA A 60 2.77 -26.85 -5.06
CA ALA A 60 1.54 -27.13 -4.36
C ALA A 60 0.69 -28.16 -5.14
N LYS A 61 -0.39 -28.65 -4.50
CA LYS A 61 -1.46 -29.34 -5.24
C LYS A 61 -2.04 -28.37 -6.26
N PRO A 62 -2.35 -28.82 -7.49
CA PRO A 62 -2.78 -27.91 -8.54
C PRO A 62 -4.07 -27.16 -8.16
N ASP A 63 -3.96 -25.89 -7.93
CA ASP A 63 -5.06 -24.94 -7.86
C ASP A 63 -4.65 -23.69 -8.61
N THR A 64 -4.61 -23.81 -9.93
CA THR A 64 -4.10 -22.82 -10.85
C THR A 64 -5.16 -22.42 -11.85
N THR A 65 -5.13 -21.17 -12.27
CA THR A 65 -5.89 -20.66 -13.39
C THR A 65 -5.05 -19.67 -14.19
N SER A 66 -5.44 -19.38 -15.40
CA SER A 66 -4.77 -18.35 -16.21
C SER A 66 -5.79 -17.55 -17.03
N PHE A 67 -5.34 -16.38 -17.48
CA PHE A 67 -6.08 -15.50 -18.37
C PHE A 67 -5.10 -14.65 -19.19
N ASP A 68 -5.59 -14.08 -20.29
CA ASP A 68 -4.79 -13.24 -21.17
C ASP A 68 -5.27 -11.80 -21.10
N VAL A 69 -4.33 -10.85 -20.93
CA VAL A 69 -4.60 -9.41 -20.90
C VAL A 69 -3.65 -8.70 -21.86
N GLN A 70 -4.18 -8.15 -22.94
CA GLN A 70 -3.42 -7.38 -23.93
C GLN A 70 -2.08 -8.03 -24.35
N GLY A 71 -2.12 -9.33 -24.61
CA GLY A 71 -0.96 -10.12 -25.01
C GLY A 71 -0.10 -10.67 -23.88
N MET A 72 -0.36 -10.29 -22.63
CA MET A 72 0.28 -10.84 -21.45
C MET A 72 -0.52 -12.02 -20.90
N LYS A 73 0.12 -13.17 -20.72
CA LYS A 73 -0.46 -14.32 -20.03
C LYS A 73 -0.25 -14.21 -18.53
N VAL A 74 -1.33 -14.14 -17.75
CA VAL A 74 -1.28 -14.13 -16.28
C VAL A 74 -1.58 -15.53 -15.77
N LEU A 75 -0.69 -16.05 -14.92
CA LEU A 75 -0.89 -17.26 -14.12
C LEU A 75 -1.29 -16.84 -12.71
N LEU A 76 -2.34 -17.44 -12.16
CA LEU A 76 -2.68 -17.34 -10.75
C LEU A 76 -2.57 -18.74 -10.14
N ASP A 77 -1.68 -18.92 -9.19
CA ASP A 77 -1.48 -20.13 -8.43
C ASP A 77 -1.78 -19.88 -6.95
N VAL A 78 -2.66 -20.71 -6.36
CA VAL A 78 -3.19 -20.52 -5.02
C VAL A 78 -2.93 -21.74 -4.17
N TYR A 79 -2.28 -21.55 -3.04
CA TYR A 79 -2.22 -22.51 -1.97
C TYR A 79 -3.18 -22.13 -0.85
N SER A 80 -4.20 -22.93 -0.61
CA SER A 80 -5.19 -22.80 0.46
C SER A 80 -5.21 -24.11 1.26
N PRO A 81 -4.64 -24.15 2.47
CA PRO A 81 -4.42 -25.40 3.23
C PRO A 81 -5.71 -26.10 3.61
N THR A 82 -6.82 -25.39 3.77
CA THR A 82 -8.15 -25.99 4.04
C THR A 82 -9.03 -26.09 2.79
N GLY A 83 -8.59 -25.53 1.66
CA GLY A 83 -9.38 -25.43 0.43
C GLY A 83 -10.52 -24.40 0.52
N LYS A 84 -10.42 -23.43 1.45
CA LYS A 84 -11.41 -22.36 1.63
C LYS A 84 -11.52 -21.45 0.40
N PHE A 85 -10.40 -21.21 -0.27
CA PHE A 85 -10.34 -20.36 -1.44
C PHE A 85 -9.66 -21.07 -2.60
N SER A 86 -10.16 -20.86 -3.80
CA SER A 86 -9.58 -21.40 -5.04
C SER A 86 -9.09 -20.30 -5.97
N ALA A 87 -8.21 -20.65 -6.92
CA ALA A 87 -7.76 -19.75 -7.97
C ALA A 87 -8.93 -19.23 -8.81
N GLN A 88 -9.98 -20.03 -9.01
CA GLN A 88 -11.18 -19.60 -9.74
C GLN A 88 -12.01 -18.56 -8.98
N ASP A 89 -12.04 -18.63 -7.64
CA ASP A 89 -12.76 -17.65 -6.81
C ASP A 89 -12.09 -16.28 -6.84
N ILE A 90 -10.76 -16.24 -6.96
CA ILE A 90 -9.95 -15.02 -6.90
C ILE A 90 -9.77 -14.37 -8.28
N LYS A 91 -9.71 -15.20 -9.33
CA LYS A 91 -9.45 -14.78 -10.71
C LYS A 91 -10.25 -13.54 -11.17
N PRO A 92 -11.60 -13.45 -10.98
CA PRO A 92 -12.37 -12.35 -11.54
C PRO A 92 -11.91 -10.95 -11.05
N GLY A 93 -11.54 -10.84 -9.76
CA GLY A 93 -11.02 -9.60 -9.19
C GLY A 93 -9.67 -9.23 -9.79
N ILE A 94 -8.75 -10.19 -9.84
CA ILE A 94 -7.40 -10.00 -10.38
C ILE A 94 -7.43 -9.68 -11.89
N GLU A 95 -8.23 -10.39 -12.67
CA GLU A 95 -8.37 -10.15 -14.12
C GLU A 95 -8.87 -8.74 -14.42
N LYS A 96 -9.90 -8.26 -13.67
CA LYS A 96 -10.40 -6.89 -13.78
C LYS A 96 -9.33 -5.86 -13.46
N MET A 97 -8.58 -6.08 -12.38
CA MET A 97 -7.54 -5.17 -11.90
C MET A 97 -6.36 -5.11 -12.88
N ILE A 98 -5.76 -6.25 -13.24
CA ILE A 98 -4.62 -6.28 -14.19
C ILE A 98 -5.01 -5.69 -15.55
N SER A 99 -6.25 -5.93 -16.00
CA SER A 99 -6.76 -5.31 -17.24
C SER A 99 -6.78 -3.78 -17.16
N ALA A 100 -7.19 -3.23 -16.01
CA ALA A 100 -7.19 -1.78 -15.78
C ALA A 100 -5.76 -1.22 -15.69
N GLN A 101 -4.85 -1.93 -15.01
CA GLN A 101 -3.44 -1.53 -14.90
C GLN A 101 -2.72 -1.54 -16.25
N LYS A 102 -2.90 -2.58 -17.05
CA LYS A 102 -2.34 -2.64 -18.42
C LYS A 102 -2.87 -1.52 -19.30
N LYS A 103 -4.15 -1.18 -19.17
CA LYS A 103 -4.74 -0.06 -19.90
C LYS A 103 -4.16 1.29 -19.43
N PHE A 104 -3.92 1.48 -18.15
CA PHE A 104 -3.28 2.66 -17.59
C PHE A 104 -1.83 2.80 -18.07
N LEU A 105 -1.04 1.73 -18.05
CA LEU A 105 0.37 1.74 -18.49
C LEU A 105 0.52 1.97 -20.00
N GLY A 106 -0.43 1.50 -20.81
CA GLY A 106 -0.33 1.57 -22.27
C GLY A 106 0.93 0.81 -22.77
N ASP A 107 1.76 1.50 -23.54
CA ASP A 107 2.94 0.90 -24.21
C ASP A 107 4.19 0.79 -23.31
N ILE A 108 4.09 1.14 -22.01
CA ILE A 108 5.27 1.12 -21.13
C ILE A 108 5.73 -0.31 -20.78
N ASN A 109 4.85 -1.30 -20.93
CA ASN A 109 5.07 -2.66 -20.54
C ASN A 109 4.81 -3.66 -21.66
N ASP A 110 5.84 -4.44 -22.01
CA ASP A 110 5.85 -5.52 -22.99
C ASP A 110 6.00 -6.92 -22.36
N THR A 111 5.80 -7.06 -21.04
CA THR A 111 5.88 -8.35 -20.34
C THR A 111 4.89 -9.34 -20.92
N GLU A 112 5.39 -10.48 -21.42
CA GLU A 112 4.58 -11.52 -22.07
C GLU A 112 3.90 -12.46 -21.07
N LYS A 113 4.47 -12.60 -19.87
CA LYS A 113 3.97 -13.51 -18.82
C LYS A 113 4.12 -12.88 -17.43
N TYR A 114 3.12 -13.05 -16.58
CA TYR A 114 3.16 -12.65 -15.17
C TYR A 114 2.55 -13.74 -14.29
N ALA A 115 3.20 -14.13 -13.21
CA ALA A 115 2.69 -15.13 -12.28
C ALA A 115 2.37 -14.50 -10.91
N ILE A 116 1.21 -14.80 -10.38
CA ILE A 116 0.78 -14.40 -9.04
C ILE A 116 0.71 -15.67 -8.19
N LEU A 117 1.57 -15.76 -7.19
CA LEU A 117 1.69 -16.90 -6.30
C LEU A 117 1.08 -16.50 -4.95
N LEU A 118 -0.12 -16.98 -4.66
CA LEU A 118 -0.82 -16.71 -3.41
C LEU A 118 -0.68 -17.89 -2.45
N TYR A 119 0.00 -17.63 -1.33
CA TYR A 119 0.11 -18.55 -0.22
C TYR A 119 -0.81 -18.11 0.93
N LEU A 120 -1.84 -18.89 1.22
CA LEU A 120 -2.73 -18.64 2.36
C LEU A 120 -2.25 -19.43 3.56
N SER A 121 -1.89 -18.69 4.63
CA SER A 121 -1.31 -19.25 5.85
C SER A 121 -2.38 -19.77 6.80
N ASP A 122 -2.15 -20.96 7.38
CA ASP A 122 -2.97 -21.53 8.45
C ASP A 122 -2.51 -21.01 9.82
N LEU A 123 -3.24 -20.02 10.36
CA LEU A 123 -2.92 -19.42 11.66
C LEU A 123 -3.08 -20.37 12.86
N GLN A 124 -3.73 -21.51 12.68
CA GLN A 124 -3.92 -22.51 13.74
C GLN A 124 -2.73 -23.48 13.84
N LYS A 125 -1.85 -23.50 12.84
CA LYS A 125 -0.65 -24.33 12.78
C LYS A 125 0.62 -23.50 12.88
N LYS A 126 1.77 -24.18 12.95
CA LYS A 126 3.07 -23.54 12.77
C LYS A 126 3.28 -23.28 11.27
N ASP A 127 2.93 -22.09 10.85
CA ASP A 127 2.95 -21.65 9.46
C ASP A 127 3.48 -20.21 9.37
N ALA A 128 3.52 -19.62 8.18
CA ALA A 128 3.95 -18.25 7.95
C ALA A 128 3.16 -17.24 8.80
N ARG A 129 3.85 -16.28 9.39
CA ARG A 129 3.29 -15.19 10.21
C ARG A 129 3.62 -13.80 9.68
N GLY A 130 4.54 -13.70 8.72
CA GLY A 130 4.76 -12.48 7.96
C GLY A 130 3.76 -12.41 6.82
N PHE A 131 2.99 -11.33 6.75
CA PHE A 131 2.02 -11.08 5.69
C PHE A 131 2.47 -9.92 4.82
N GLY A 132 2.20 -9.99 3.53
CA GLY A 132 2.59 -9.00 2.54
C GLY A 132 2.87 -9.64 1.19
N ALA A 133 3.59 -8.93 0.36
CA ALA A 133 4.03 -9.43 -0.94
C ALA A 133 5.47 -9.03 -1.23
N LEU A 134 6.00 -9.59 -2.31
CA LEU A 134 7.32 -9.26 -2.83
C LEU A 134 7.27 -9.30 -4.35
N GLU A 135 7.74 -8.22 -4.94
CA GLU A 135 7.86 -8.03 -6.37
C GLU A 135 8.95 -8.89 -7.00
N HIS A 136 8.71 -9.29 -8.25
CA HIS A 136 9.67 -9.95 -9.12
C HIS A 136 9.43 -9.51 -10.56
N HIS A 137 10.42 -9.63 -11.45
CA HIS A 137 10.35 -9.18 -12.85
C HIS A 137 9.11 -9.66 -13.60
N THR A 138 8.68 -10.88 -13.33
CA THR A 138 7.54 -11.50 -14.03
C THR A 138 6.61 -12.22 -13.08
N SER A 139 6.67 -11.92 -11.78
CA SER A 139 5.79 -12.52 -10.78
C SER A 139 5.70 -11.68 -9.51
N THR A 140 4.73 -12.01 -8.67
CA THR A 140 4.68 -11.60 -7.27
C THR A 140 4.33 -12.80 -6.40
N THR A 141 4.93 -12.84 -5.20
CA THR A 141 4.57 -13.80 -4.16
C THR A 141 3.80 -13.06 -3.07
N VAL A 142 2.60 -13.53 -2.78
CA VAL A 142 1.70 -12.93 -1.77
C VAL A 142 1.45 -13.94 -0.66
N VAL A 143 1.61 -13.51 0.60
CA VAL A 143 1.30 -14.31 1.80
C VAL A 143 0.23 -13.60 2.60
N LEU A 144 -0.93 -14.24 2.79
CA LEU A 144 -2.06 -13.70 3.56
C LEU A 144 -2.66 -14.77 4.48
N PRO A 145 -3.39 -14.41 5.55
CA PRO A 145 -4.04 -15.40 6.42
C PRO A 145 -5.29 -15.99 5.77
N GLU A 146 -5.42 -17.33 5.77
CA GLU A 146 -6.60 -18.02 5.24
C GLU A 146 -7.89 -17.73 6.03
N THR A 147 -7.76 -17.22 7.27
CA THR A 147 -8.90 -16.87 8.13
C THR A 147 -9.71 -15.68 7.62
N MET A 148 -9.16 -14.87 6.72
CA MET A 148 -9.85 -13.69 6.15
C MET A 148 -11.22 -14.05 5.57
N GLN A 149 -12.15 -13.09 5.61
CA GLN A 149 -13.38 -13.19 4.85
C GLN A 149 -13.11 -12.95 3.36
N LYS A 150 -13.95 -13.51 2.46
CA LYS A 150 -13.74 -13.38 1.00
C LYS A 150 -13.61 -11.92 0.55
N ALA A 151 -14.45 -11.03 1.06
CA ALA A 151 -14.39 -9.61 0.71
C ALA A 151 -13.08 -8.94 1.16
N GLN A 152 -12.58 -9.30 2.36
CA GLN A 152 -11.30 -8.80 2.86
C GLN A 152 -10.13 -9.35 2.02
N LEU A 153 -10.16 -10.63 1.65
CA LEU A 153 -9.15 -11.22 0.79
C LEU A 153 -9.13 -10.54 -0.59
N ASP A 154 -10.30 -10.30 -1.19
CA ASP A 154 -10.40 -9.64 -2.49
C ASP A 154 -9.85 -8.21 -2.45
N GLU A 155 -10.13 -7.46 -1.40
CA GLU A 155 -9.60 -6.10 -1.21
C GLU A 155 -8.09 -6.12 -1.00
N SER A 156 -7.59 -6.98 -0.08
CA SER A 156 -6.15 -7.13 0.15
C SER A 156 -5.40 -7.58 -1.10
N MET A 157 -5.94 -8.53 -1.85
CA MET A 157 -5.34 -8.97 -3.11
C MET A 157 -5.33 -7.84 -4.15
N LYS A 158 -6.39 -7.04 -4.22
CA LYS A 158 -6.45 -5.89 -5.12
C LYS A 158 -5.36 -4.86 -4.77
N ASP A 159 -5.24 -4.48 -3.51
CA ASP A 159 -4.30 -3.45 -3.09
C ASP A 159 -2.85 -3.93 -3.22
N VAL A 160 -2.55 -5.11 -2.68
CA VAL A 160 -1.19 -5.68 -2.69
C VAL A 160 -0.73 -5.98 -4.12
N VAL A 161 -1.50 -6.76 -4.90
CA VAL A 161 -1.09 -7.12 -6.27
C VAL A 161 -1.06 -5.90 -7.19
N SER A 162 -1.86 -4.85 -6.92
CA SER A 162 -1.77 -3.59 -7.66
C SER A 162 -0.42 -2.93 -7.46
N HIS A 163 0.08 -2.88 -6.24
CA HIS A 163 1.38 -2.33 -5.91
C HIS A 163 2.48 -3.14 -6.59
N GLU A 164 2.53 -4.44 -6.34
CA GLU A 164 3.54 -5.35 -6.87
C GLU A 164 3.62 -5.35 -8.40
N PHE A 165 2.46 -5.26 -9.07
CA PHE A 165 2.45 -5.23 -10.53
C PHE A 165 3.08 -3.97 -11.11
N PHE A 166 2.97 -2.82 -10.44
CA PHE A 166 3.60 -1.59 -10.93
C PHE A 166 5.11 -1.57 -10.78
N HIS A 167 5.70 -2.47 -10.00
CA HIS A 167 7.14 -2.66 -9.94
C HIS A 167 7.76 -3.08 -11.29
N ILE A 168 6.98 -3.58 -12.24
CA ILE A 168 7.47 -3.80 -13.62
C ILE A 168 7.98 -2.50 -14.29
N VAL A 169 7.55 -1.33 -13.82
CA VAL A 169 8.02 -0.02 -14.29
C VAL A 169 9.30 0.37 -13.56
N THR A 170 9.30 0.24 -12.24
CA THR A 170 10.41 0.57 -11.35
C THR A 170 10.29 -0.23 -10.04
N PRO A 171 11.34 -0.88 -9.51
CA PRO A 171 12.72 -0.90 -10.00
C PRO A 171 13.02 -1.95 -11.09
N LEU A 172 12.05 -2.69 -11.57
CA LEU A 172 12.34 -3.83 -12.46
C LEU A 172 12.71 -3.40 -13.88
N SER A 173 12.25 -2.24 -14.36
CA SER A 173 12.68 -1.66 -15.64
C SER A 173 13.63 -0.49 -15.41
N VAL A 174 13.19 0.56 -14.73
CA VAL A 174 14.01 1.74 -14.42
C VAL A 174 14.62 1.57 -13.05
N HIS A 175 15.91 1.32 -12.94
CA HIS A 175 16.60 1.04 -11.69
C HIS A 175 18.04 1.54 -11.68
N SER A 176 18.61 1.64 -10.47
CA SER A 176 19.98 2.06 -10.23
C SER A 176 20.99 0.92 -10.33
N ASN A 177 22.26 1.29 -10.32
CA ASN A 177 23.37 0.31 -10.26
C ASN A 177 23.29 -0.56 -9.00
N GLU A 178 22.87 -0.01 -7.85
CA GLU A 178 22.75 -0.72 -6.58
C GLU A 178 21.76 -1.87 -6.68
N ILE A 179 20.67 -1.67 -7.41
CA ILE A 179 19.66 -2.71 -7.65
C ILE A 179 20.13 -3.67 -8.74
N HIS A 180 20.74 -3.18 -9.84
CA HIS A 180 21.19 -4.02 -10.95
C HIS A 180 22.27 -5.00 -10.53
N TYR A 181 23.25 -4.52 -9.74
CA TYR A 181 24.38 -5.29 -9.23
C TYR A 181 24.21 -5.61 -7.74
N PHE A 182 22.99 -5.97 -7.33
CA PHE A 182 22.62 -6.16 -5.94
C PHE A 182 23.53 -7.16 -5.23
N ASP A 183 24.19 -6.72 -4.14
CA ASP A 183 25.00 -7.59 -3.30
C ASP A 183 24.14 -8.21 -2.19
N TYR A 184 23.80 -9.49 -2.36
CA TYR A 184 22.96 -10.23 -1.40
C TYR A 184 23.62 -10.46 -0.04
N ASN A 185 24.93 -10.20 0.10
CA ASN A 185 25.66 -10.34 1.38
C ASN A 185 25.81 -9.00 2.11
N ASP A 186 25.88 -7.89 1.37
CA ASP A 186 26.02 -6.52 1.90
C ASP A 186 25.15 -5.58 1.07
N PRO A 187 23.81 -5.66 1.23
CA PRO A 187 22.87 -4.91 0.40
C PRO A 187 23.01 -3.41 0.59
N LYS A 188 23.06 -2.69 -0.51
CA LYS A 188 23.02 -1.21 -0.55
C LYS A 188 21.73 -0.77 -1.19
N MET A 189 21.10 0.20 -0.56
CA MET A 189 19.85 0.78 -1.06
C MET A 189 20.14 2.01 -1.90
N SER A 190 19.31 2.22 -2.92
CA SER A 190 19.35 3.43 -3.75
C SER A 190 18.82 4.64 -2.98
N GLN A 191 19.26 5.83 -3.36
CA GLN A 191 18.72 7.12 -2.89
C GLN A 191 17.27 7.36 -3.34
N HIS A 192 16.74 6.53 -4.24
CA HIS A 192 15.51 6.80 -4.98
C HIS A 192 14.35 5.86 -4.64
N LEU A 193 14.21 5.44 -3.37
CA LEU A 193 13.04 4.68 -2.92
C LEU A 193 11.72 5.46 -3.11
N TRP A 194 11.78 6.81 -3.20
CA TRP A 194 10.61 7.62 -3.60
C TRP A 194 10.06 7.21 -4.97
N MET A 195 10.93 6.75 -5.87
CA MET A 195 10.53 6.28 -7.19
C MET A 195 10.15 4.80 -7.15
N TYR A 196 10.95 3.95 -6.49
CA TYR A 196 10.73 2.50 -6.49
C TYR A 196 9.45 2.11 -5.76
N GLU A 197 9.31 2.59 -4.52
CA GLU A 197 8.15 2.30 -3.69
C GLU A 197 7.10 3.41 -3.79
N GLY A 198 7.56 4.66 -3.77
CA GLY A 198 6.66 5.81 -3.73
C GLY A 198 5.86 6.00 -5.01
N VAL A 199 6.49 6.02 -6.18
CA VAL A 199 5.75 6.12 -7.47
C VAL A 199 4.92 4.88 -7.73
N THR A 200 5.41 3.70 -7.37
CA THR A 200 4.65 2.45 -7.45
C THR A 200 3.38 2.51 -6.61
N GLU A 201 3.49 2.94 -5.35
CA GLU A 201 2.35 3.12 -4.46
C GLU A 201 1.40 4.22 -4.95
N TYR A 202 1.93 5.30 -5.49
CA TYR A 202 1.12 6.35 -6.12
C TYR A 202 0.36 5.80 -7.34
N PHE A 203 1.00 5.03 -8.21
CA PHE A 203 0.35 4.40 -9.35
C PHE A 203 -0.71 3.38 -8.94
N ALA A 204 -0.49 2.62 -7.85
CA ALA A 204 -1.47 1.70 -7.31
C ALA A 204 -2.78 2.39 -6.85
N ASN A 205 -2.72 3.68 -6.56
CA ASN A 205 -3.89 4.52 -6.28
C ASN A 205 -4.38 5.27 -7.52
N LEU A 206 -3.49 5.89 -8.29
CA LEU A 206 -3.85 6.72 -9.43
C LEU A 206 -4.57 5.94 -10.54
N PHE A 207 -4.14 4.71 -10.86
CA PHE A 207 -4.80 3.93 -11.91
C PHE A 207 -6.26 3.63 -11.57
N GLN A 208 -6.61 3.50 -10.29
CA GLN A 208 -7.97 3.18 -9.87
C GLN A 208 -8.92 4.33 -10.19
N ILE A 209 -8.53 5.57 -9.90
CA ILE A 209 -9.35 6.73 -10.28
C ILE A 209 -9.32 6.95 -11.79
N ASN A 210 -8.16 6.83 -12.44
CA ASN A 210 -7.99 6.97 -13.88
C ASN A 210 -8.89 6.00 -14.66
N GLN A 211 -9.05 4.76 -14.18
CA GLN A 211 -9.89 3.74 -14.82
C GLN A 211 -11.31 3.67 -14.24
N GLY A 212 -11.70 4.62 -13.38
CA GLY A 212 -13.06 4.71 -12.83
C GLY A 212 -13.42 3.58 -11.87
N LEU A 213 -12.45 3.01 -11.18
CA LEU A 213 -12.66 1.95 -10.17
C LEU A 213 -13.01 2.50 -8.79
N ILE A 214 -12.62 3.75 -8.51
CA ILE A 214 -12.94 4.50 -7.29
C ILE A 214 -13.42 5.90 -7.67
N SER A 215 -14.05 6.60 -6.73
CA SER A 215 -14.46 7.99 -6.90
C SER A 215 -13.30 8.98 -6.71
N ASN A 216 -13.49 10.24 -7.11
CA ASN A 216 -12.53 11.30 -6.83
C ASN A 216 -12.29 11.44 -5.31
N GLN A 217 -13.37 11.39 -4.52
CA GLN A 217 -13.28 11.55 -3.06
C GLN A 217 -12.49 10.39 -2.43
N ASP A 218 -12.75 9.13 -2.83
CA ASP A 218 -11.97 7.99 -2.34
C ASP A 218 -10.46 8.17 -2.59
N PHE A 219 -10.09 8.73 -3.74
CA PHE A 219 -8.70 9.02 -4.06
C PHE A 219 -8.12 10.14 -3.17
N TYR A 220 -8.89 11.22 -2.95
CA TYR A 220 -8.47 12.32 -2.08
C TYR A 220 -8.32 11.85 -0.64
N ASP A 221 -9.22 11.03 -0.14
CA ASP A 221 -9.19 10.47 1.21
C ASP A 221 -7.93 9.61 1.41
N ARG A 222 -7.60 8.75 0.44
CA ARG A 222 -6.35 7.97 0.46
C ARG A 222 -5.09 8.85 0.49
N MET A 223 -5.07 9.96 -0.25
CA MET A 223 -3.95 10.90 -0.19
C MET A 223 -3.88 11.62 1.16
N SER A 224 -5.03 11.98 1.74
CA SER A 224 -5.14 12.54 3.10
C SER A 224 -4.61 11.58 4.16
N GLU A 225 -4.97 10.30 4.08
CA GLU A 225 -4.46 9.25 4.97
C GLU A 225 -2.94 9.10 4.87
N LYS A 226 -2.37 9.18 3.66
CA LYS A 226 -0.92 9.15 3.46
C LYS A 226 -0.23 10.36 4.07
N ILE A 227 -0.82 11.56 3.94
CA ILE A 227 -0.32 12.78 4.58
C ILE A 227 -0.32 12.60 6.10
N ALA A 228 -1.44 12.20 6.67
CA ALA A 228 -1.57 11.97 8.12
C ALA A 228 -0.58 10.89 8.62
N SER A 229 -0.38 9.82 7.86
CA SER A 229 0.57 8.76 8.19
C SER A 229 2.01 9.24 8.11
N SER A 230 2.36 10.05 7.10
CA SER A 230 3.72 10.59 6.93
C SER A 230 4.11 11.57 8.04
N MET A 231 3.14 12.25 8.67
CA MET A 231 3.36 13.17 9.80
C MET A 231 3.85 12.46 11.08
N ASN A 232 3.79 11.14 11.16
CA ASN A 232 4.37 10.37 12.27
C ASN A 232 5.90 10.25 12.18
N PHE A 233 6.51 10.71 11.10
CA PHE A 233 7.94 10.65 10.83
C PHE A 233 8.53 12.06 10.77
N ASP A 234 9.86 12.17 10.91
CA ASP A 234 10.57 13.43 10.78
C ASP A 234 10.60 13.88 9.32
N ASP A 235 9.77 14.88 9.00
CA ASP A 235 9.62 15.40 7.63
C ASP A 235 10.79 16.30 7.20
N THR A 236 11.73 16.63 8.09
CA THR A 236 12.94 17.44 7.80
C THR A 236 14.13 16.59 7.35
N VAL A 237 14.05 15.26 7.47
CA VAL A 237 15.08 14.37 6.93
C VAL A 237 14.97 14.33 5.40
N PRO A 238 16.05 14.63 4.65
CA PRO A 238 16.07 14.46 3.20
C PRO A 238 15.68 13.04 2.81
N PHE A 239 14.73 12.90 1.88
CA PHE A 239 14.22 11.58 1.53
C PHE A 239 15.31 10.68 0.93
N THR A 240 16.23 11.24 0.16
CA THR A 240 17.37 10.50 -0.41
C THR A 240 18.31 9.95 0.67
N VAL A 241 18.55 10.72 1.74
CA VAL A 241 19.37 10.27 2.88
C VAL A 241 18.68 9.13 3.63
N MET A 242 17.38 9.27 3.89
CA MET A 242 16.59 8.20 4.50
C MET A 242 16.63 6.93 3.63
N SER A 243 16.40 7.05 2.32
CA SER A 243 16.39 5.94 1.38
C SER A 243 17.70 5.14 1.37
N GLU A 244 18.81 5.81 1.16
CA GLU A 244 20.13 5.18 1.10
C GLU A 244 20.50 4.45 2.40
N ASN A 245 20.05 4.98 3.53
CA ASN A 245 20.39 4.49 4.86
C ASN A 245 19.27 3.66 5.55
N ILE A 246 18.22 3.30 4.82
CA ILE A 246 17.00 2.68 5.39
C ILE A 246 17.24 1.37 6.13
N LEU A 247 18.34 0.66 5.84
CA LEU A 247 18.71 -0.58 6.52
C LEU A 247 19.46 -0.36 7.84
N THR A 248 19.84 0.88 8.16
CA THR A 248 20.58 1.21 9.39
C THR A 248 19.62 1.34 10.57
N ASP A 249 20.17 1.16 11.79
CA ASP A 249 19.40 1.31 13.04
C ASP A 249 18.75 2.70 13.18
N GLN A 250 19.34 3.72 12.59
CA GLN A 250 18.82 5.08 12.63
C GLN A 250 17.55 5.27 11.81
N TYR A 251 17.42 4.58 10.66
CA TYR A 251 16.33 4.84 9.69
C TYR A 251 15.39 3.66 9.47
N LYS A 252 15.73 2.44 9.94
CA LYS A 252 14.90 1.25 9.70
C LYS A 252 13.43 1.41 10.13
N ASP A 253 13.19 2.16 11.21
CA ASP A 253 11.82 2.42 11.70
C ASP A 253 11.06 3.41 10.81
N SER A 254 11.75 4.09 9.89
CA SER A 254 11.16 4.97 8.87
C SER A 254 10.78 4.25 7.58
N TYR A 255 10.96 2.92 7.50
CA TYR A 255 10.70 2.16 6.26
C TYR A 255 9.26 2.36 5.75
N TYR A 256 8.27 2.39 6.63
CA TYR A 256 6.88 2.63 6.25
C TYR A 256 6.66 4.00 5.57
N ASN A 257 7.48 5.01 5.91
CA ASN A 257 7.42 6.34 5.29
C ASN A 257 7.90 6.34 3.82
N VAL A 258 8.62 5.32 3.40
CA VAL A 258 9.01 5.15 1.99
C VAL A 258 7.78 5.05 1.10
N TYR A 259 6.75 4.33 1.56
CA TYR A 259 5.45 4.22 0.87
C TYR A 259 4.60 5.49 1.03
N GLN A 260 4.55 6.09 2.22
CA GLN A 260 3.66 7.21 2.51
C GLN A 260 4.18 8.50 1.87
N LYS A 261 5.31 9.03 2.35
CA LYS A 261 5.93 10.25 1.79
C LYS A 261 6.39 10.04 0.35
N GLY A 262 6.86 8.84 -0.01
CA GLY A 262 7.25 8.51 -1.38
C GLY A 262 6.10 8.66 -2.38
N ALA A 263 4.90 8.16 -2.07
CA ALA A 263 3.72 8.33 -2.91
C ALA A 263 3.31 9.81 -3.02
N LEU A 264 3.44 10.57 -1.94
CA LEU A 264 3.14 12.01 -1.92
C LEU A 264 4.17 12.84 -2.72
N ILE A 265 5.43 12.41 -2.76
CA ILE A 265 6.44 12.97 -3.69
C ILE A 265 6.00 12.70 -5.13
N GLY A 266 5.59 11.46 -5.44
CA GLY A 266 5.06 11.09 -6.76
C GLY A 266 3.86 11.95 -7.16
N MET A 267 2.89 12.13 -6.27
CA MET A 267 1.70 12.97 -6.47
C MET A 267 2.08 14.45 -6.72
N ALA A 268 2.92 15.02 -5.88
CA ALA A 268 3.31 16.42 -6.01
C ALA A 268 4.12 16.66 -7.29
N LEU A 269 5.01 15.73 -7.66
CA LEU A 269 5.76 15.77 -8.91
C LEU A 269 4.83 15.67 -10.12
N ASP A 270 3.82 14.78 -10.10
CA ASP A 270 2.83 14.65 -11.17
C ASP A 270 2.05 15.96 -11.39
N ILE A 271 1.53 16.55 -10.30
CA ILE A 271 0.84 17.84 -10.35
C ILE A 271 1.77 18.93 -10.91
N ARG A 272 3.05 18.96 -10.49
CA ARG A 272 4.01 19.95 -10.97
C ARG A 272 4.36 19.79 -12.45
N LEU A 273 4.56 18.57 -12.91
CA LEU A 273 4.80 18.28 -14.33
C LEU A 273 3.60 18.71 -15.20
N ARG A 274 2.39 18.41 -14.75
CA ARG A 274 1.16 18.81 -15.44
C ARG A 274 0.95 20.32 -15.43
N GLU A 275 1.26 21.00 -14.33
CA GLU A 275 1.22 22.47 -14.28
C GLU A 275 2.14 23.08 -15.34
N LEU A 276 3.39 22.60 -15.45
CA LEU A 276 4.39 23.10 -16.40
C LEU A 276 4.07 22.77 -17.87
N SER A 277 3.27 21.74 -18.11
CA SER A 277 2.93 21.25 -19.45
C SER A 277 1.51 21.57 -19.91
N ASP A 278 0.77 22.39 -19.17
CA ASP A 278 -0.67 22.62 -19.40
C ASP A 278 -1.47 21.30 -19.44
N GLY A 279 -1.19 20.40 -18.50
CA GLY A 279 -1.85 19.10 -18.33
C GLY A 279 -1.36 17.96 -19.24
N LYS A 280 -0.38 18.19 -20.11
CA LYS A 280 0.00 17.25 -21.17
C LYS A 280 0.97 16.16 -20.73
N ILE A 281 1.83 16.45 -19.75
CA ILE A 281 2.89 15.55 -19.26
C ILE A 281 2.69 15.32 -17.78
N GLY A 282 2.55 14.06 -17.40
CA GLY A 282 2.52 13.63 -15.99
C GLY A 282 3.67 12.68 -15.65
N ILE A 283 3.61 12.12 -14.45
CA ILE A 283 4.66 11.21 -13.97
C ILE A 283 4.71 9.90 -14.77
N LEU A 284 3.59 9.42 -15.29
CA LEU A 284 3.56 8.25 -16.18
C LEU A 284 4.33 8.51 -17.48
N ASP A 285 4.23 9.71 -18.05
CA ASP A 285 4.99 10.11 -19.23
C ASP A 285 6.48 10.23 -18.91
N LEU A 286 6.83 10.71 -17.72
CA LEU A 286 8.22 10.71 -17.24
C LEU A 286 8.75 9.29 -17.16
N MET A 287 8.01 8.35 -16.55
CA MET A 287 8.42 6.94 -16.45
C MET A 287 8.58 6.30 -17.85
N LYS A 288 7.71 6.62 -18.81
CA LYS A 288 7.87 6.21 -20.21
C LYS A 288 9.17 6.73 -20.84
N LYS A 289 9.55 7.98 -20.57
CA LYS A 289 10.81 8.56 -21.05
C LYS A 289 12.02 7.92 -20.40
N LEU A 290 11.97 7.67 -19.08
CA LEU A 290 13.02 6.98 -18.34
C LEU A 290 13.19 5.54 -18.82
N SER A 291 12.10 4.81 -19.06
CA SER A 291 12.15 3.43 -19.58
C SER A 291 12.75 3.34 -20.99
N LYS A 292 12.66 4.41 -21.79
CA LYS A 292 13.35 4.48 -23.10
C LYS A 292 14.84 4.79 -22.97
N LYS A 293 15.24 5.53 -21.94
CA LYS A 293 16.64 5.88 -21.67
C LYS A 293 17.39 4.76 -20.98
N TYR A 294 16.74 4.14 -20.04
CA TYR A 294 17.22 3.04 -19.21
C TYR A 294 16.48 1.73 -19.59
N GLY A 295 16.27 0.82 -18.69
CA GLY A 295 15.58 -0.43 -18.91
C GLY A 295 16.24 -1.53 -18.11
N LYS A 296 15.72 -2.75 -18.19
CA LYS A 296 16.17 -3.86 -17.36
C LYS A 296 17.66 -4.20 -17.46
N ASP A 297 18.31 -3.86 -18.58
CA ASP A 297 19.73 -4.17 -18.83
C ASP A 297 20.63 -2.93 -18.80
N LYS A 298 20.08 -1.77 -18.46
CA LYS A 298 20.80 -0.49 -18.45
C LYS A 298 20.40 0.34 -17.24
N PRO A 299 21.08 0.15 -16.10
CA PRO A 299 20.81 0.92 -14.88
C PRO A 299 21.28 2.37 -15.02
N PHE A 300 20.79 3.23 -14.11
CA PHE A 300 21.31 4.58 -13.92
C PHE A 300 22.24 4.66 -12.70
N ASN A 301 23.07 5.71 -12.64
CA ASN A 301 23.74 6.08 -11.40
C ASN A 301 22.79 6.93 -10.56
N ASP A 302 22.70 6.67 -9.28
CA ASP A 302 21.81 7.42 -8.37
C ASP A 302 22.01 8.94 -8.47
N GLU A 303 23.23 9.39 -8.54
CA GLU A 303 23.58 10.81 -8.61
C GLU A 303 23.15 11.50 -9.91
N ASP A 304 22.96 10.74 -10.98
CA ASP A 304 22.62 11.28 -12.31
C ASP A 304 21.09 11.39 -12.52
N LEU A 305 20.27 10.61 -11.78
CA LEU A 305 18.83 10.45 -12.08
C LEU A 305 18.08 11.78 -12.05
N ILE A 306 18.28 12.63 -11.04
CA ILE A 306 17.57 13.91 -10.92
C ILE A 306 17.91 14.82 -12.10
N GLY A 307 19.20 14.92 -12.46
CA GLY A 307 19.64 15.66 -13.63
C GLY A 307 19.00 15.14 -14.92
N ASP A 308 18.86 13.85 -15.06
CA ASP A 308 18.19 13.21 -16.19
C ASP A 308 16.69 13.49 -16.24
N ILE A 309 16.03 13.47 -15.10
CA ILE A 309 14.60 13.83 -15.00
C ILE A 309 14.39 15.29 -15.43
N VAL A 310 15.24 16.19 -14.96
CA VAL A 310 15.22 17.62 -15.35
C VAL A 310 15.45 17.78 -16.86
N ALA A 311 16.44 17.10 -17.41
CA ALA A 311 16.73 17.12 -18.85
C ALA A 311 15.61 16.54 -19.73
N LEU A 312 14.88 15.57 -19.22
CA LEU A 312 13.75 14.92 -19.92
C LEU A 312 12.43 15.70 -19.75
N THR A 313 12.36 16.66 -18.82
CA THR A 313 11.14 17.40 -18.47
C THR A 313 11.36 18.91 -18.56
N TYR A 314 11.51 19.57 -17.43
CA TYR A 314 11.58 21.03 -17.31
C TYR A 314 12.67 21.44 -16.31
N PRO A 315 13.43 22.54 -16.55
CA PRO A 315 14.45 23.04 -15.60
C PRO A 315 13.89 23.35 -14.21
N GLU A 316 12.62 23.77 -14.12
CA GLU A 316 11.94 24.09 -12.87
C GLU A 316 11.73 22.89 -11.94
N ILE A 317 11.88 21.67 -12.46
CA ILE A 317 11.80 20.43 -11.69
C ILE A 317 13.03 20.26 -10.79
N GLN A 318 14.18 20.87 -11.13
CA GLN A 318 15.35 20.88 -10.23
C GLN A 318 14.99 21.44 -8.85
N SER A 319 14.32 22.60 -8.82
CA SER A 319 13.92 23.21 -7.56
C SER A 319 12.95 22.37 -6.72
N PHE A 320 12.11 21.55 -7.37
CA PHE A 320 11.24 20.60 -6.67
C PHE A 320 12.08 19.55 -5.93
N PHE A 321 13.05 18.95 -6.60
CA PHE A 321 13.93 17.96 -5.98
C PHE A 321 14.80 18.57 -4.89
N ASP A 322 15.42 19.73 -5.15
CA ASP A 322 16.31 20.43 -4.20
C ASP A 322 15.59 20.78 -2.89
N GLN A 323 14.29 21.05 -2.95
CA GLN A 323 13.52 21.44 -1.76
C GLN A 323 12.93 20.21 -1.03
N TYR A 324 12.28 19.30 -1.76
CA TYR A 324 11.36 18.33 -1.17
C TYR A 324 11.87 16.89 -1.16
N VAL A 325 12.93 16.58 -1.88
CA VAL A 325 13.45 15.21 -1.99
C VAL A 325 14.89 15.11 -1.47
N THR A 326 15.78 15.98 -1.93
CA THR A 326 17.17 16.05 -1.46
C THR A 326 17.36 17.09 -0.35
N GLY A 327 16.42 18.00 -0.19
CA GLY A 327 16.39 19.02 0.85
C GLY A 327 15.54 18.63 2.05
N GLU A 328 15.49 19.55 3.01
CA GLU A 328 14.83 19.39 4.32
C GLU A 328 13.47 20.09 4.39
N THR A 329 12.97 20.63 3.26
CA THR A 329 11.71 21.39 3.25
C THR A 329 10.53 20.45 3.15
N PRO A 330 9.57 20.49 4.09
CA PRO A 330 8.32 19.73 3.97
C PRO A 330 7.52 20.10 2.72
N ILE A 331 6.87 19.13 2.11
CA ILE A 331 6.03 19.37 0.93
C ILE A 331 4.79 20.18 1.34
N PRO A 332 4.55 21.37 0.74
CA PRO A 332 3.38 22.19 1.06
C PRO A 332 2.14 21.67 0.30
N TYR A 333 1.57 20.54 0.76
CA TYR A 333 0.49 19.81 0.07
C TYR A 333 -0.67 20.73 -0.35
N ASN A 334 -1.10 21.65 0.51
CA ASN A 334 -2.19 22.59 0.21
C ASN A 334 -1.89 23.51 -0.98
N GLN A 335 -0.62 23.83 -1.22
CA GLN A 335 -0.25 24.62 -2.41
C GLN A 335 -0.35 23.78 -3.68
N PHE A 336 -0.03 22.49 -3.63
CA PHE A 336 -0.22 21.58 -4.77
C PHE A 336 -1.71 21.32 -5.03
N PHE A 337 -2.49 21.07 -4.00
CA PHE A 337 -3.94 20.90 -4.10
C PHE A 337 -4.63 22.12 -4.69
N ALA A 338 -4.24 23.32 -4.24
CA ALA A 338 -4.79 24.56 -4.78
C ALA A 338 -4.54 24.75 -6.29
N LYS A 339 -3.48 24.16 -6.87
CA LYS A 339 -3.20 24.18 -8.32
C LYS A 339 -4.21 23.38 -9.11
N VAL A 340 -4.71 22.27 -8.55
CA VAL A 340 -5.72 21.40 -9.15
C VAL A 340 -7.14 21.68 -8.65
N GLY A 341 -7.34 22.81 -7.98
CA GLY A 341 -8.66 23.25 -7.51
C GLY A 341 -9.22 22.40 -6.39
N LEU A 342 -8.35 21.93 -5.51
CA LEU A 342 -8.69 21.27 -4.25
C LEU A 342 -8.34 22.16 -3.06
N GLU A 343 -9.06 21.99 -1.96
CA GLU A 343 -8.83 22.67 -0.69
C GLU A 343 -9.08 21.72 0.48
N GLU A 344 -8.40 21.96 1.59
CA GLU A 344 -8.75 21.34 2.86
C GLU A 344 -9.97 22.03 3.44
N LYS A 345 -10.94 21.25 3.86
CA LYS A 345 -12.15 21.72 4.51
C LYS A 345 -12.43 20.91 5.75
N SER A 346 -12.52 21.61 6.89
CA SER A 346 -12.99 21.00 8.12
C SER A 346 -14.50 21.02 8.16
N SER A 347 -15.08 19.91 8.58
CA SER A 347 -16.52 19.76 8.78
C SER A 347 -16.79 18.87 9.98
N MET A 348 -17.92 19.12 10.66
CA MET A 348 -18.39 18.24 11.72
C MET A 348 -19.08 17.03 11.08
N ILE A 349 -18.53 15.84 11.29
CA ILE A 349 -19.12 14.59 10.82
C ILE A 349 -19.71 13.80 11.99
N ASN A 350 -20.79 13.08 11.71
CA ASN A 350 -21.42 12.22 12.70
C ASN A 350 -20.55 10.99 12.97
N THR A 351 -20.43 10.65 14.24
CA THR A 351 -19.69 9.47 14.69
C THR A 351 -20.52 8.66 15.72
N GLY A 352 -19.96 7.55 16.20
CA GLY A 352 -20.54 6.81 17.32
C GLY A 352 -20.17 7.41 18.68
N TYR A 353 -20.90 7.03 19.72
CA TYR A 353 -20.60 7.48 21.09
C TYR A 353 -19.22 7.02 21.57
N PHE A 354 -18.83 5.77 21.26
CA PHE A 354 -17.57 5.16 21.67
C PHE A 354 -16.63 4.79 20.51
N LEU A 355 -17.02 5.10 19.27
CA LEU A 355 -16.23 4.81 18.06
C LEU A 355 -16.19 6.03 17.15
N ASN A 356 -15.03 6.30 16.55
CA ASN A 356 -14.90 7.15 15.36
C ASN A 356 -14.58 6.24 14.18
N GLY A 357 -15.58 5.96 13.35
CA GLY A 357 -15.46 4.92 12.33
C GLY A 357 -15.13 3.56 12.98
N GLN A 358 -13.94 3.04 12.68
CA GLN A 358 -13.43 1.79 13.28
C GLN A 358 -12.53 2.03 14.51
N VAL A 359 -12.20 3.28 14.81
CA VAL A 359 -11.27 3.62 15.89
C VAL A 359 -12.05 3.84 17.20
N PRO A 360 -11.84 3.03 18.26
CA PRO A 360 -12.52 3.22 19.53
C PRO A 360 -11.91 4.38 20.32
N TYR A 361 -12.77 5.12 21.04
CA TYR A 361 -12.37 6.08 22.07
C TYR A 361 -11.98 5.42 23.40
N ILE A 362 -12.29 4.14 23.54
CA ILE A 362 -12.04 3.33 24.75
C ILE A 362 -11.08 2.20 24.44
N ASP A 363 -10.36 1.75 25.45
CA ASP A 363 -9.50 0.58 25.40
C ASP A 363 -9.67 -0.24 26.68
N GLY A 364 -9.07 -1.42 26.76
CA GLY A 364 -9.17 -2.31 27.90
C GLY A 364 -7.81 -2.75 28.42
N ASP A 365 -7.67 -2.78 29.75
CA ASP A 365 -6.52 -3.38 30.40
C ASP A 365 -6.67 -4.91 30.47
N PRO A 366 -5.85 -5.70 29.75
CA PRO A 366 -5.93 -7.16 29.77
C PRO A 366 -5.70 -7.79 31.14
N ALA A 367 -5.00 -7.10 32.07
CA ALA A 367 -4.67 -7.61 33.39
C ALA A 367 -5.85 -7.44 34.38
N SER A 368 -6.50 -6.28 34.40
CA SER A 368 -7.65 -6.01 35.26
C SER A 368 -8.99 -6.34 34.58
N GLY A 369 -9.03 -6.31 33.25
CA GLY A 369 -10.27 -6.41 32.47
C GLY A 369 -11.07 -5.12 32.41
N GLU A 370 -10.59 -4.03 33.01
CA GLU A 370 -11.26 -2.74 33.06
C GLU A 370 -11.20 -2.02 31.71
N LEU A 371 -12.24 -1.23 31.41
CA LEU A 371 -12.25 -0.33 30.25
C LEU A 371 -11.86 1.07 30.70
N PHE A 372 -11.13 1.77 29.83
CA PHE A 372 -10.75 3.17 30.07
C PHE A 372 -10.84 4.00 28.79
N PHE A 373 -11.01 5.32 28.94
CA PHE A 373 -10.92 6.25 27.82
C PHE A 373 -9.46 6.45 27.42
N ARG A 374 -9.18 6.36 26.12
CA ARG A 374 -7.81 6.45 25.58
C ARG A 374 -7.19 7.82 25.80
N LYS A 375 -5.92 7.85 26.18
CA LYS A 375 -5.13 9.08 26.32
C LYS A 375 -4.59 9.55 24.97
N GLY A 376 -4.42 10.87 24.81
CA GLY A 376 -3.76 11.47 23.65
C GLY A 376 -4.58 11.48 22.36
N ILE A 377 -5.89 11.26 22.45
CA ILE A 377 -6.82 11.36 21.31
C ILE A 377 -7.85 12.45 21.58
N GLY A 378 -8.36 13.09 20.50
CA GLY A 378 -9.54 13.95 20.58
C GLY A 378 -10.81 13.14 20.80
N PHE A 379 -11.71 13.64 21.64
CA PHE A 379 -13.02 13.04 21.84
C PHE A 379 -14.06 13.68 20.93
N ASN A 380 -15.18 13.00 20.75
CA ASN A 380 -16.32 13.58 20.05
C ASN A 380 -17.08 14.59 20.96
N THR A 381 -17.92 15.40 20.34
CA THR A 381 -18.68 16.47 21.02
C THR A 381 -19.53 15.99 22.21
N PHE A 382 -19.98 14.73 22.19
CA PHE A 382 -20.76 14.17 23.31
C PHE A 382 -19.86 13.84 24.51
N LEU A 383 -18.74 13.17 24.29
CA LEU A 383 -17.79 12.80 25.36
C LEU A 383 -17.13 14.05 25.97
N GLU A 384 -16.81 15.06 25.13
CA GLU A 384 -16.32 16.36 25.62
C GLU A 384 -17.38 17.05 26.51
N LYS A 385 -18.64 17.11 26.05
CA LYS A 385 -19.75 17.69 26.83
C LYS A 385 -20.02 16.91 28.13
N LEU A 386 -19.79 15.61 28.12
CA LEU A 386 -19.93 14.75 29.31
C LEU A 386 -18.79 15.03 30.31
N GLY A 387 -17.66 15.56 29.86
CA GLY A 387 -16.48 15.86 30.70
C GLY A 387 -15.55 14.67 30.89
N VAL A 388 -15.51 13.77 29.92
CA VAL A 388 -14.57 12.64 29.91
C VAL A 388 -13.14 13.13 29.73
N GLU A 389 -12.21 12.51 30.45
CA GLU A 389 -10.78 12.72 30.30
C GLU A 389 -10.06 11.41 29.91
N GLY A 390 -8.94 11.57 29.16
CA GLY A 390 -8.15 10.39 28.79
C GLY A 390 -7.51 9.72 30.00
N GLY A 391 -7.82 8.45 30.20
CA GLY A 391 -7.40 7.65 31.34
C GLY A 391 -8.50 7.39 32.37
N ASP A 392 -9.65 8.01 32.23
CA ASP A 392 -10.82 7.69 33.06
C ASP A 392 -11.18 6.20 32.93
N ILE A 393 -11.22 5.47 34.04
CA ILE A 393 -11.61 4.05 34.06
C ILE A 393 -13.13 3.98 34.19
N ILE A 394 -13.78 3.33 33.24
CA ILE A 394 -15.26 3.21 33.21
C ILE A 394 -15.71 2.18 34.23
N LYS A 395 -16.52 2.59 35.21
CA LYS A 395 -17.15 1.70 36.18
C LYS A 395 -18.54 1.26 35.73
N THR A 396 -19.41 2.21 35.41
CA THR A 396 -20.74 1.90 34.87
C THR A 396 -21.15 2.90 33.79
N VAL A 397 -22.03 2.45 32.90
CA VAL A 397 -22.75 3.31 31.94
C VAL A 397 -24.23 3.01 32.08
N ASN A 398 -25.03 4.03 32.44
CA ASN A 398 -26.46 3.91 32.78
C ASN A 398 -26.71 2.78 33.79
N GLY A 399 -25.86 2.69 34.81
CA GLY A 399 -25.96 1.68 35.88
C GLY A 399 -25.53 0.26 35.49
N THR A 400 -25.04 0.05 34.25
CA THR A 400 -24.52 -1.24 33.77
C THR A 400 -23.00 -1.25 33.82
N GLU A 401 -22.42 -2.29 34.41
CA GLU A 401 -20.96 -2.50 34.44
C GLU A 401 -20.48 -3.11 33.13
N TYR A 402 -19.40 -2.52 32.55
CA TYR A 402 -18.77 -3.00 31.34
C TYR A 402 -17.30 -3.30 31.57
N THR A 403 -16.84 -4.35 30.89
CA THR A 403 -15.45 -4.84 30.90
C THR A 403 -15.04 -5.22 29.50
N ILE A 404 -13.77 -5.61 29.28
CA ILE A 404 -13.30 -6.14 28.00
C ILE A 404 -14.22 -7.27 27.47
N LYS A 405 -14.80 -8.08 28.37
CA LYS A 405 -15.61 -9.26 27.98
C LYS A 405 -16.97 -8.89 27.36
N ASN A 406 -17.53 -7.73 27.71
CA ASN A 406 -18.84 -7.29 27.22
C ASN A 406 -18.84 -5.89 26.59
N VAL A 407 -17.67 -5.38 26.19
CA VAL A 407 -17.50 -4.05 25.57
C VAL A 407 -18.35 -3.86 24.31
N TYR A 408 -18.56 -4.91 23.52
CA TYR A 408 -19.47 -4.86 22.37
C TYR A 408 -20.92 -4.55 22.77
N GLY A 409 -21.34 -4.97 23.98
CA GLY A 409 -22.62 -4.62 24.53
C GLY A 409 -22.75 -3.13 24.80
N LEU A 410 -21.71 -2.46 25.29
CA LEU A 410 -21.64 -1.01 25.44
C LEU A 410 -21.80 -0.28 24.10
N ILE A 411 -21.00 -0.69 23.12
CA ILE A 411 -21.04 -0.09 21.77
C ILE A 411 -22.44 -0.25 21.16
N THR A 412 -23.00 -1.44 21.21
CA THR A 412 -24.34 -1.72 20.66
C THR A 412 -25.44 -0.98 21.37
N SER A 413 -25.43 -0.96 22.74
CA SER A 413 -26.45 -0.26 23.51
C SER A 413 -26.42 1.25 23.29
N SER A 414 -25.23 1.83 23.12
CA SER A 414 -25.08 3.26 22.86
C SER A 414 -25.72 3.69 21.54
N GLN A 415 -25.75 2.81 20.54
CA GLN A 415 -26.40 3.09 19.24
C GLN A 415 -27.92 3.24 19.34
N SER A 416 -28.52 2.75 20.43
CA SER A 416 -29.96 2.83 20.68
C SER A 416 -30.34 3.97 21.61
N TRP A 417 -29.42 4.83 22.04
CA TRP A 417 -29.75 5.96 22.91
C TRP A 417 -30.59 6.99 22.16
N GLU A 418 -31.76 7.30 22.77
CA GLU A 418 -32.67 8.31 22.20
C GLU A 418 -32.12 9.71 22.44
N GLU A 419 -32.19 10.58 21.44
CA GLU A 419 -31.81 11.98 21.60
C GLU A 419 -32.52 12.67 22.73
N GLY A 420 -31.77 13.33 23.60
CA GLY A 420 -32.28 14.02 24.78
C GLY A 420 -32.48 13.12 26.00
N SER A 421 -32.28 11.82 25.93
CA SER A 421 -32.27 10.93 27.11
C SER A 421 -31.09 11.24 28.03
N ASP A 422 -31.25 11.01 29.33
CA ASP A 422 -30.18 11.19 30.30
C ASP A 422 -29.18 10.02 30.18
N ILE A 423 -27.91 10.33 30.01
CA ILE A 423 -26.82 9.37 30.02
C ILE A 423 -25.94 9.66 31.22
N GLU A 424 -25.64 8.61 31.96
CA GLU A 424 -24.77 8.64 33.13
C GLU A 424 -23.59 7.69 32.92
N ILE A 425 -22.36 8.19 33.09
CA ILE A 425 -21.16 7.37 33.13
C ILE A 425 -20.44 7.61 34.45
N VAL A 426 -20.23 6.55 35.20
CA VAL A 426 -19.42 6.59 36.43
C VAL A 426 -18.01 6.16 36.04
N VAL A 427 -17.05 7.00 36.36
CA VAL A 427 -15.62 6.75 36.08
C VAL A 427 -14.80 6.83 37.35
N ASP A 428 -13.68 6.13 37.38
CA ASP A 428 -12.60 6.34 38.35
C ASP A 428 -11.53 7.21 37.67
N ARG A 429 -11.33 8.40 38.22
CA ARG A 429 -10.31 9.36 37.78
C ARG A 429 -9.31 9.55 38.89
N ASP A 430 -8.10 9.03 38.76
CA ASP A 430 -7.00 9.10 39.73
C ASP A 430 -7.38 8.58 41.14
N GLY A 431 -8.25 7.55 41.19
CA GLY A 431 -8.70 6.92 42.44
C GLY A 431 -9.94 7.60 43.05
N GLU A 432 -10.56 8.59 42.41
CA GLU A 432 -11.82 9.20 42.81
C GLU A 432 -12.95 8.79 41.84
N GLU A 433 -14.06 8.32 42.40
CA GLU A 433 -15.27 7.99 41.64
C GLU A 433 -16.03 9.26 41.28
N ILE A 434 -16.20 9.51 39.98
CA ILE A 434 -16.87 10.68 39.43
C ILE A 434 -18.05 10.22 38.58
N THR A 435 -19.23 10.83 38.84
CA THR A 435 -20.40 10.62 38.00
C THR A 435 -20.52 11.74 36.98
N LEU A 436 -20.42 11.37 35.72
CA LEU A 436 -20.54 12.24 34.56
C LEU A 436 -21.95 12.09 33.97
N THR A 437 -22.64 13.20 33.70
CA THR A 437 -23.99 13.16 33.14
C THR A 437 -24.18 14.14 32.00
N ALA A 438 -24.83 13.70 30.93
CA ALA A 438 -25.21 14.56 29.81
C ALA A 438 -26.49 14.06 29.13
N LYS A 439 -27.18 14.95 28.40
CA LYS A 439 -28.23 14.54 27.48
C LYS A 439 -27.61 13.90 26.22
N ALA A 440 -28.10 12.74 25.82
CA ALA A 440 -27.70 12.11 24.57
C ALA A 440 -27.93 13.07 23.40
N SER A 441 -26.95 13.21 22.56
CA SER A 441 -27.00 13.97 21.30
C SER A 441 -26.12 13.28 20.27
N GLN A 442 -26.43 13.43 18.99
CA GLN A 442 -25.59 12.84 17.93
C GLN A 442 -24.15 13.26 18.14
N PRO A 443 -23.23 12.33 18.44
CA PRO A 443 -21.82 12.65 18.55
C PRO A 443 -21.24 13.09 17.22
N GLN A 444 -20.38 14.11 17.23
CA GLN A 444 -19.70 14.63 16.05
C GLN A 444 -18.22 14.82 16.35
N VAL A 445 -17.39 14.70 15.33
CA VAL A 445 -15.97 15.08 15.34
C VAL A 445 -15.70 16.05 14.22
N GLU A 446 -14.74 16.94 14.44
CA GLU A 446 -14.20 17.74 13.34
C GLU A 446 -13.28 16.85 12.51
N GLU A 447 -13.59 16.72 11.23
CA GLU A 447 -12.78 16.03 10.25
C GLU A 447 -12.33 16.99 9.16
N THR A 448 -11.02 16.97 8.89
CA THR A 448 -10.45 17.71 7.76
C THR A 448 -10.33 16.78 6.59
N SER A 449 -10.99 17.12 5.50
CA SER A 449 -10.95 16.39 4.23
C SER A 449 -10.51 17.28 3.09
N ILE A 450 -9.88 16.67 2.08
CA ILE A 450 -9.56 17.34 0.82
C ILE A 450 -10.81 17.30 -0.04
N THR A 451 -11.29 18.47 -0.48
CA THR A 451 -12.50 18.61 -1.26
C THR A 451 -12.29 19.47 -2.51
N GLU A 452 -13.16 19.35 -3.47
CA GLU A 452 -13.11 20.16 -4.67
C GLU A 452 -13.62 21.59 -4.38
N MET A 453 -12.82 22.60 -4.78
CA MET A 453 -13.29 24.00 -4.75
C MET A 453 -14.48 24.19 -5.69
N GLU A 454 -15.42 25.04 -5.30
CA GLU A 454 -16.50 25.48 -6.19
C GLU A 454 -15.97 26.40 -7.27
N LEU A 455 -15.60 25.84 -8.43
CA LEU A 455 -15.03 26.55 -9.57
C LEU A 455 -15.83 26.28 -10.84
N PRO A 456 -15.85 27.24 -11.80
CA PRO A 456 -16.41 26.98 -13.13
C PRO A 456 -15.73 25.78 -13.80
N ALA A 457 -16.50 24.97 -14.53
CA ALA A 457 -15.99 23.77 -15.20
C ALA A 457 -14.87 24.06 -16.23
N ASP A 458 -14.84 25.25 -16.80
CA ASP A 458 -13.80 25.71 -17.73
C ASP A 458 -12.57 26.32 -17.05
N SER A 459 -12.56 26.38 -15.71
CA SER A 459 -11.42 26.87 -14.92
C SER A 459 -10.13 26.10 -15.26
N PRO A 460 -8.98 26.79 -15.41
CA PRO A 460 -7.69 26.12 -15.60
C PRO A 460 -7.38 25.09 -14.53
N LYS A 461 -7.76 25.34 -13.27
CA LYS A 461 -7.56 24.40 -12.15
C LYS A 461 -8.38 23.13 -12.31
N VAL A 462 -9.65 23.24 -12.75
CA VAL A 462 -10.50 22.08 -13.01
C VAL A 462 -9.92 21.24 -14.17
N LYS A 463 -9.51 21.91 -15.26
CA LYS A 463 -8.87 21.22 -16.39
C LYS A 463 -7.59 20.52 -15.99
N LEU A 464 -6.78 21.14 -15.13
CA LEU A 464 -5.55 20.53 -14.64
C LEU A 464 -5.85 19.32 -13.74
N ARG A 465 -6.88 19.39 -12.88
CA ARG A 465 -7.36 18.25 -12.09
C ARG A 465 -7.83 17.10 -12.96
N GLU A 466 -8.62 17.39 -13.99
CA GLU A 466 -9.09 16.35 -14.93
C GLU A 466 -7.92 15.70 -15.67
N ALA A 467 -6.94 16.49 -16.10
CA ALA A 467 -5.72 15.96 -16.69
C ALA A 467 -4.93 15.10 -15.70
N TRP A 468 -4.87 15.51 -14.44
CA TRP A 468 -4.18 14.75 -13.38
C TRP A 468 -4.84 13.40 -13.11
N LEU A 469 -6.15 13.35 -13.00
CA LEU A 469 -6.87 12.14 -12.59
C LEU A 469 -7.20 11.19 -13.74
N LYS A 470 -7.31 11.71 -15.00
CA LYS A 470 -7.89 10.95 -16.12
C LYS A 470 -6.97 10.75 -17.33
N ASN A 471 -5.79 11.38 -17.35
CA ASN A 471 -4.89 11.29 -18.52
C ASN A 471 -3.60 10.53 -18.18
#